data_9ece48e03e385a161c7513e3ec6f0adb
#
_entry.id   9ece48e03e385a161c7513e3ec6f0adb
#
_cell.length_a   1.000
_cell.length_b   1.000
_cell.length_c   1.000
_cell.angle_alpha   90.00
_cell.angle_beta   90.00
_cell.angle_gamma   90.00
#
_symmetry.space_group_name_H-M   'P 1'
#
loop_
_entity.id
_entity.type
_entity.pdbx_description
1 polymer ?
#
loop_
_entity_poly.entity_id
_entity_poly.type
_entity_poly.pdbx_seq_one_letter_code
_entity_poly.pdbx_strand_id
1 'polypeptide(L)'
;MAGKDVNEVGRLDEKKKKKREDLLNATYELFTSKGVFDTSISDIVKKANMAKGTFYLYFKDKYDIRNALITKKAGELFSVAYEKMYRKKFSSLEATVICAADVIIDQLNEDKTLLEFIAKNLQWGLFHKVLLEGENDVSKSFFDWYSELIATSGRKFKNHELVIYMIVDLINSTCYNVILHEEPVGLPELKEELHQLIPVILRTQEIVEKS
;
A
#
# COMPACT_ATOMS: atom_id res chain seq x y z
N MET A 1 32.90 -20.04 -21.97
CA MET A 1 32.98 -19.85 -20.51
C MET A 1 32.00 -18.79 -19.94
N ALA A 2 31.23 -18.05 -20.74
CA ALA A 2 30.33 -17.00 -20.29
C ALA A 2 28.94 -17.42 -19.73
N GLY A 3 28.54 -18.66 -19.90
CA GLY A 3 27.19 -19.10 -19.50
C GLY A 3 27.03 -19.58 -18.04
N LYS A 4 28.11 -19.84 -17.31
CA LYS A 4 28.07 -20.29 -15.92
C LYS A 4 27.91 -19.14 -14.93
N ASP A 5 28.49 -17.99 -15.22
CA ASP A 5 28.47 -16.83 -14.30
C ASP A 5 27.09 -16.18 -14.18
N VAL A 6 26.31 -16.11 -15.27
CA VAL A 6 24.97 -15.48 -15.28
C VAL A 6 23.97 -16.30 -14.44
N ASN A 7 24.08 -17.62 -14.46
CA ASN A 7 23.18 -18.52 -13.71
C ASN A 7 23.50 -18.52 -12.20
N GLU A 8 24.75 -18.26 -11.82
CA GLU A 8 25.20 -18.22 -10.43
C GLU A 8 24.85 -16.86 -9.77
N VAL A 9 24.96 -15.77 -10.52
CA VAL A 9 24.53 -14.43 -10.08
C VAL A 9 23.01 -14.40 -9.85
N GLY A 10 22.20 -14.94 -10.77
CA GLY A 10 20.75 -15.04 -10.60
C GLY A 10 20.33 -15.84 -9.37
N ARG A 11 20.99 -16.99 -9.11
CA ARG A 11 20.73 -17.82 -7.91
C ARG A 11 21.13 -17.14 -6.60
N LEU A 12 22.15 -16.29 -6.60
CA LEU A 12 22.54 -15.50 -5.43
C LEU A 12 21.53 -14.40 -5.13
N ASP A 13 21.02 -13.74 -6.16
CA ASP A 13 20.00 -12.69 -6.01
C ASP A 13 18.65 -13.27 -5.56
N GLU A 14 18.24 -14.42 -6.09
CA GLU A 14 17.06 -15.14 -5.60
C GLU A 14 17.19 -15.53 -4.11
N LYS A 15 18.35 -16.03 -3.70
CA LYS A 15 18.62 -16.36 -2.30
C LYS A 15 18.57 -15.12 -1.39
N LYS A 16 19.10 -13.98 -1.85
CA LYS A 16 19.03 -12.72 -1.12
C LYS A 16 17.58 -12.26 -0.99
N LYS A 17 16.82 -12.27 -2.10
CA LYS A 17 15.39 -11.90 -2.11
C LYS A 17 14.60 -12.78 -1.15
N LYS A 18 14.80 -14.10 -1.18
CA LYS A 18 14.14 -15.03 -0.27
C LYS A 18 14.44 -14.73 1.19
N LYS A 19 15.70 -14.50 1.57
CA LYS A 19 16.07 -14.17 2.95
C LYS A 19 15.43 -12.85 3.43
N ARG A 20 15.37 -11.83 2.54
CA ARG A 20 14.70 -10.57 2.84
C ARG A 20 13.20 -10.80 3.08
N GLU A 21 12.55 -11.62 2.26
CA GLU A 21 11.15 -11.99 2.40
C GLU A 21 10.88 -12.77 3.70
N ASP A 22 11.73 -13.73 4.05
CA ASP A 22 11.61 -14.50 5.29
C ASP A 22 11.70 -13.58 6.52
N LEU A 23 12.59 -12.57 6.50
CA LEU A 23 12.68 -11.56 7.57
C LEU A 23 11.41 -10.69 7.64
N LEU A 24 10.88 -10.24 6.49
CA LEU A 24 9.64 -9.44 6.44
C LEU A 24 8.44 -10.24 6.97
N ASN A 25 8.30 -11.49 6.57
CA ASN A 25 7.21 -12.36 7.03
C ASN A 25 7.29 -12.64 8.53
N ALA A 26 8.47 -12.99 9.05
CA ALA A 26 8.69 -13.16 10.49
C ALA A 26 8.38 -11.87 11.28
N THR A 27 8.74 -10.72 10.72
CA THR A 27 8.47 -9.42 11.33
C THR A 27 6.97 -9.12 11.35
N TYR A 28 6.24 -9.39 10.26
CA TYR A 28 4.80 -9.18 10.20
C TYR A 28 4.07 -9.98 11.27
N GLU A 29 4.37 -11.26 11.39
CA GLU A 29 3.76 -12.11 12.42
C GLU A 29 4.06 -11.63 13.85
N LEU A 30 5.27 -11.14 14.11
CA LEU A 30 5.64 -10.62 15.43
C LEU A 30 5.01 -9.26 15.72
N PHE A 31 4.99 -8.36 14.74
CA PHE A 31 4.41 -7.03 14.93
C PHE A 31 2.89 -7.06 15.09
N THR A 32 2.22 -7.99 14.42
CA THR A 32 0.77 -8.16 14.55
C THR A 32 0.36 -8.92 15.80
N SER A 33 1.22 -9.82 16.34
CA SER A 33 0.90 -10.62 17.54
C SER A 33 1.29 -9.94 18.84
N LYS A 34 2.44 -9.25 18.92
CA LYS A 34 2.92 -8.62 20.17
C LYS A 34 3.26 -7.13 20.05
N GLY A 35 3.10 -6.57 18.85
CA GLY A 35 3.35 -5.15 18.61
C GLY A 35 4.80 -4.81 18.23
N VAL A 36 4.95 -3.63 17.63
CA VAL A 36 6.26 -3.12 17.16
C VAL A 36 7.21 -2.84 18.33
N PHE A 37 6.71 -2.27 19.42
CA PHE A 37 7.55 -1.87 20.56
C PHE A 37 8.14 -3.08 21.28
N ASP A 38 7.35 -4.12 21.51
CA ASP A 38 7.73 -5.32 22.27
C ASP A 38 8.47 -6.36 21.42
N THR A 39 8.67 -6.11 20.13
CA THR A 39 9.44 -6.97 19.24
C THR A 39 10.88 -6.50 19.15
N SER A 40 11.84 -7.37 19.44
CA SER A 40 13.27 -7.13 19.26
C SER A 40 13.80 -7.69 17.94
N ILE A 41 14.95 -7.17 17.46
CA ILE A 41 15.64 -7.75 16.29
C ILE A 41 16.01 -9.23 16.57
N SER A 42 16.34 -9.56 17.82
CA SER A 42 16.65 -10.94 18.21
C SER A 42 15.45 -11.88 18.05
N ASP A 43 14.23 -11.40 18.35
CA ASP A 43 13.01 -12.16 18.11
C ASP A 43 12.78 -12.41 16.63
N ILE A 44 12.97 -11.35 15.80
CA ILE A 44 12.79 -11.42 14.35
C ILE A 44 13.71 -12.46 13.74
N VAL A 45 15.01 -12.40 14.02
CA VAL A 45 15.98 -13.34 13.45
C VAL A 45 15.79 -14.76 13.97
N LYS A 46 15.42 -14.93 15.25
CA LYS A 46 15.06 -16.24 15.81
C LYS A 46 13.88 -16.85 15.09
N LYS A 47 12.82 -16.05 14.85
CA LYS A 47 11.62 -16.51 14.13
C LYS A 47 11.92 -16.82 12.67
N ALA A 48 12.75 -16.02 12.00
CA ALA A 48 13.21 -16.25 10.64
C ALA A 48 14.29 -17.36 10.50
N ASN A 49 14.71 -17.96 11.61
CA ASN A 49 15.80 -18.95 11.65
C ASN A 49 17.10 -18.42 11.01
N MET A 50 17.50 -17.20 11.37
CA MET A 50 18.67 -16.52 10.83
C MET A 50 19.59 -15.99 11.93
N ALA A 51 20.86 -15.77 11.58
CA ALA A 51 21.80 -15.09 12.48
C ALA A 51 21.54 -13.58 12.50
N LYS A 52 21.79 -12.91 13.64
CA LYS A 52 21.61 -11.46 13.81
C LYS A 52 22.39 -10.63 12.79
N GLY A 53 23.60 -11.08 12.40
CA GLY A 53 24.37 -10.44 11.33
C GLY A 53 23.68 -10.44 9.97
N THR A 54 22.86 -11.48 9.68
CA THR A 54 22.08 -11.55 8.45
C THR A 54 21.04 -10.45 8.37
N PHE A 55 20.40 -10.08 9.49
CA PHE A 55 19.45 -8.97 9.52
C PHE A 55 20.07 -7.66 9.04
N TYR A 56 21.26 -7.33 9.53
CA TYR A 56 21.95 -6.09 9.20
C TYR A 56 22.50 -6.01 7.78
N LEU A 57 22.47 -7.11 7.01
CA LEU A 57 22.74 -7.10 5.58
C LEU A 57 21.55 -6.56 4.76
N TYR A 58 20.33 -6.56 5.32
CA TYR A 58 19.10 -6.17 4.66
C TYR A 58 18.45 -4.92 5.24
N PHE A 59 18.54 -4.73 6.55
CA PHE A 59 17.84 -3.67 7.26
C PHE A 59 18.77 -3.02 8.31
N LYS A 60 18.73 -1.71 8.34
CA LYS A 60 19.55 -0.91 9.26
C LYS A 60 19.14 -1.10 10.72
N ASP A 61 17.84 -1.11 10.97
CA ASP A 61 17.25 -1.24 12.30
C ASP A 61 15.81 -1.76 12.25
N LYS A 62 15.16 -1.84 13.41
CA LYS A 62 13.77 -2.28 13.55
C LYS A 62 12.76 -1.38 12.82
N TYR A 63 13.04 -0.11 12.71
CA TYR A 63 12.15 0.83 12.05
C TYR A 63 12.29 0.77 10.52
N ASP A 64 13.48 0.45 10.04
CA ASP A 64 13.73 0.24 8.62
C ASP A 64 12.96 -0.97 8.09
N ILE A 65 13.03 -2.12 8.76
CA ILE A 65 12.23 -3.30 8.36
C ILE A 65 10.72 -3.05 8.53
N ARG A 66 10.28 -2.28 9.56
CA ARG A 66 8.89 -1.87 9.72
C ARG A 66 8.42 -1.08 8.50
N ASN A 67 9.20 -0.07 8.10
CA ASN A 67 8.85 0.78 6.97
C ASN A 67 8.79 -0.03 5.66
N ALA A 68 9.78 -0.90 5.42
CA ALA A 68 9.77 -1.82 4.27
C ALA A 68 8.54 -2.74 4.27
N LEU A 69 8.13 -3.21 5.45
CA LEU A 69 6.95 -4.06 5.60
C LEU A 69 5.64 -3.30 5.30
N ILE A 70 5.51 -2.05 5.80
CA ILE A 70 4.35 -1.19 5.49
C ILE A 70 4.28 -0.92 3.99
N THR A 71 5.42 -0.55 3.39
CA THR A 71 5.52 -0.31 1.94
C THR A 71 5.07 -1.54 1.15
N LYS A 72 5.54 -2.73 1.54
CA LYS A 72 5.16 -3.99 0.90
C LYS A 72 3.65 -4.26 1.04
N LYS A 73 3.10 -4.17 2.25
CA LYS A 73 1.68 -4.46 2.52
C LYS A 73 0.73 -3.47 1.86
N ALA A 74 1.06 -2.19 1.87
CA ALA A 74 0.30 -1.19 1.12
C ALA A 74 0.39 -1.42 -0.40
N GLY A 75 1.56 -1.78 -0.91
CA GLY A 75 1.74 -2.15 -2.31
C GLY A 75 0.89 -3.36 -2.73
N GLU A 76 0.77 -4.38 -1.88
CA GLU A 76 -0.08 -5.55 -2.12
C GLU A 76 -1.57 -5.15 -2.25
N LEU A 77 -2.07 -4.23 -1.40
CA LEU A 77 -3.45 -3.69 -1.50
C LEU A 77 -3.69 -2.98 -2.83
N PHE A 78 -2.79 -2.08 -3.21
CA PHE A 78 -2.91 -1.33 -4.47
C PHE A 78 -2.78 -2.24 -5.70
N SER A 79 -1.96 -3.30 -5.60
CA SER A 79 -1.82 -4.31 -6.65
C SER A 79 -3.14 -5.00 -6.96
N VAL A 80 -3.84 -5.48 -5.94
CA VAL A 80 -5.13 -6.14 -6.11
C VAL A 80 -6.17 -5.19 -6.70
N ALA A 81 -6.16 -3.91 -6.27
CA ALA A 81 -7.03 -2.91 -6.86
C ALA A 81 -6.70 -2.69 -8.35
N TYR A 82 -5.43 -2.54 -8.70
CA TYR A 82 -4.99 -2.42 -10.08
C TYR A 82 -5.41 -3.62 -10.93
N GLU A 83 -5.14 -4.85 -10.50
CA GLU A 83 -5.50 -6.07 -11.23
C GLU A 83 -7.01 -6.19 -11.49
N LYS A 84 -7.83 -5.77 -10.51
CA LYS A 84 -9.29 -5.78 -10.66
C LYS A 84 -9.81 -4.70 -11.62
N MET A 85 -9.04 -3.67 -11.87
CA MET A 85 -9.51 -2.45 -12.54
C MET A 85 -8.89 -2.18 -13.91
N TYR A 86 -7.63 -2.52 -14.15
CA TYR A 86 -6.91 -2.08 -15.34
C TYR A 86 -7.54 -2.56 -16.68
N ARG A 87 -8.34 -3.64 -16.66
CA ARG A 87 -9.07 -4.15 -17.83
C ARG A 87 -10.53 -3.67 -17.91
N LYS A 88 -11.02 -2.98 -16.89
CA LYS A 88 -12.40 -2.50 -16.86
C LYS A 88 -12.51 -1.15 -17.55
N LYS A 89 -13.62 -0.95 -18.28
CA LYS A 89 -13.99 0.36 -18.80
C LYS A 89 -14.97 0.99 -17.84
N PHE A 90 -14.65 2.18 -17.36
CA PHE A 90 -15.52 2.97 -16.49
C PHE A 90 -16.11 4.15 -17.23
N SER A 91 -17.27 4.62 -16.78
CA SER A 91 -17.99 5.75 -17.38
C SER A 91 -17.35 7.10 -17.05
N SER A 92 -16.60 7.18 -15.97
CA SER A 92 -15.96 8.42 -15.52
C SER A 92 -14.76 8.15 -14.61
N LEU A 93 -13.95 9.20 -14.37
CA LEU A 93 -12.87 9.17 -13.40
C LEU A 93 -13.38 8.86 -11.99
N GLU A 94 -14.52 9.48 -11.60
CA GLU A 94 -15.15 9.24 -10.30
C GLU A 94 -15.50 7.77 -10.10
N ALA A 95 -16.17 7.17 -11.10
CA ALA A 95 -16.55 5.75 -11.04
C ALA A 95 -15.33 4.84 -10.89
N THR A 96 -14.22 5.19 -11.53
CA THR A 96 -12.96 4.45 -11.43
C THR A 96 -12.38 4.55 -10.04
N VAL A 97 -12.27 5.77 -9.49
CA VAL A 97 -11.68 6.01 -8.16
C VAL A 97 -12.54 5.39 -7.05
N ILE A 98 -13.87 5.49 -7.14
CA ILE A 98 -14.82 4.86 -6.21
C ILE A 98 -14.64 3.34 -6.23
N CYS A 99 -14.58 2.72 -7.41
CA CYS A 99 -14.38 1.28 -7.50
C CYS A 99 -13.03 0.83 -6.92
N ALA A 100 -11.96 1.62 -7.12
CA ALA A 100 -10.65 1.36 -6.49
C ALA A 100 -10.74 1.43 -4.97
N ALA A 101 -11.41 2.46 -4.45
CA ALA A 101 -11.65 2.63 -3.03
C ALA A 101 -12.41 1.44 -2.43
N ASP A 102 -13.51 1.02 -3.07
CA ASP A 102 -14.28 -0.13 -2.63
C ASP A 102 -13.45 -1.42 -2.57
N VAL A 103 -12.64 -1.67 -3.59
CA VAL A 103 -11.75 -2.86 -3.62
C VAL A 103 -10.76 -2.83 -2.45
N ILE A 104 -10.18 -1.67 -2.14
CA ILE A 104 -9.25 -1.52 -1.01
C ILE A 104 -9.98 -1.70 0.32
N ILE A 105 -11.14 -1.08 0.49
CA ILE A 105 -11.96 -1.18 1.70
C ILE A 105 -12.39 -2.62 1.97
N ASP A 106 -12.81 -3.34 0.92
CA ASP A 106 -13.21 -4.74 1.06
C ASP A 106 -12.05 -5.63 1.50
N GLN A 107 -10.84 -5.43 0.96
CA GLN A 107 -9.64 -6.13 1.42
C GLN A 107 -9.32 -5.84 2.89
N LEU A 108 -9.43 -4.57 3.31
CA LEU A 108 -9.19 -4.18 4.70
C LEU A 108 -10.26 -4.75 5.64
N ASN A 109 -11.50 -4.90 5.18
CA ASN A 109 -12.57 -5.54 5.96
C ASN A 109 -12.39 -7.06 6.08
N GLU A 110 -11.84 -7.70 5.06
CA GLU A 110 -11.51 -9.14 5.08
C GLU A 110 -10.31 -9.45 5.98
N ASP A 111 -9.30 -8.54 6.04
CA ASP A 111 -8.09 -8.70 6.88
C ASP A 111 -7.96 -7.54 7.89
N LYS A 112 -8.64 -7.69 9.03
CA LYS A 112 -8.59 -6.71 10.14
C LYS A 112 -7.20 -6.55 10.73
N THR A 113 -6.36 -7.58 10.68
CA THR A 113 -4.98 -7.53 11.15
C THR A 113 -4.13 -6.62 10.26
N LEU A 114 -4.33 -6.73 8.96
CA LEU A 114 -3.71 -5.84 7.98
C LEU A 114 -4.19 -4.40 8.15
N LEU A 115 -5.49 -4.19 8.35
CA LEU A 115 -6.07 -2.87 8.63
C LEU A 115 -5.41 -2.22 9.84
N GLU A 116 -5.34 -2.92 10.99
CA GLU A 116 -4.72 -2.39 12.20
C GLU A 116 -3.24 -2.05 11.99
N PHE A 117 -2.53 -2.89 11.25
CA PHE A 117 -1.12 -2.68 10.96
C PHE A 117 -0.89 -1.46 10.07
N ILE A 118 -1.67 -1.30 9.00
CA ILE A 118 -1.54 -0.18 8.05
C ILE A 118 -2.04 1.12 8.66
N ALA A 119 -3.22 1.14 9.24
CA ALA A 119 -3.84 2.36 9.78
C ALA A 119 -2.97 3.07 10.82
N LYS A 120 -2.27 2.30 11.66
CA LYS A 120 -1.38 2.85 12.70
C LYS A 120 -0.03 3.35 12.16
N ASN A 121 0.36 2.97 10.96
CA ASN A 121 1.75 3.11 10.51
C ASN A 121 1.90 3.80 9.15
N LEU A 122 0.84 3.90 8.33
CA LEU A 122 0.91 4.55 7.03
C LEU A 122 0.93 6.06 7.20
N GLN A 123 2.08 6.68 6.91
CA GLN A 123 2.28 8.12 6.89
C GLN A 123 2.61 8.58 5.47
N TRP A 124 2.45 9.89 5.19
CA TRP A 124 2.71 10.46 3.87
C TRP A 124 4.04 10.02 3.25
N GLY A 125 5.14 10.09 3.98
CA GLY A 125 6.45 9.71 3.46
C GLY A 125 6.54 8.24 3.04
N LEU A 126 5.84 7.34 3.74
CA LEU A 126 5.76 5.92 3.37
C LEU A 126 4.79 5.71 2.21
N PHE A 127 3.66 6.40 2.20
CA PHE A 127 2.70 6.38 1.10
C PHE A 127 3.34 6.84 -0.22
N HIS A 128 4.05 7.97 -0.19
CA HIS A 128 4.81 8.50 -1.31
C HIS A 128 5.84 7.48 -1.83
N LYS A 129 6.55 6.83 -0.92
CA LYS A 129 7.51 5.77 -1.25
C LYS A 129 6.85 4.56 -1.91
N VAL A 130 5.69 4.13 -1.40
CA VAL A 130 4.88 3.05 -1.99
C VAL A 130 4.50 3.37 -3.43
N LEU A 131 4.02 4.58 -3.68
CA LEU A 131 3.47 4.97 -4.98
C LEU A 131 4.54 5.37 -6.00
N LEU A 132 5.56 6.13 -5.60
CA LEU A 132 6.49 6.77 -6.52
C LEU A 132 7.85 6.05 -6.64
N GLU A 133 8.37 5.52 -5.54
CA GLU A 133 9.69 4.89 -5.56
C GLU A 133 9.63 3.38 -5.81
N GLY A 134 8.42 2.79 -5.75
CA GLY A 134 8.06 1.40 -6.02
C GLY A 134 9.23 0.41 -5.95
N GLU A 135 9.62 -0.02 -4.76
CA GLU A 135 10.62 -1.11 -4.61
C GLU A 135 10.12 -2.43 -5.23
N ASN A 136 8.84 -2.48 -5.63
CA ASN A 136 8.20 -3.61 -6.32
C ASN A 136 7.53 -3.09 -7.59
N ASP A 137 7.70 -3.82 -8.71
CA ASP A 137 7.08 -3.53 -10.02
C ASP A 137 5.56 -3.32 -9.95
N VAL A 138 4.93 -3.80 -8.92
CA VAL A 138 3.47 -3.81 -8.74
C VAL A 138 2.91 -2.49 -8.20
N SER A 139 3.57 -1.87 -7.21
CA SER A 139 3.14 -0.56 -6.68
C SER A 139 3.38 0.56 -7.69
N LYS A 140 4.45 0.44 -8.48
CA LYS A 140 4.70 1.31 -9.62
C LYS A 140 3.59 1.21 -10.66
N SER A 141 3.08 0.02 -10.93
CA SER A 141 1.98 -0.21 -11.87
C SER A 141 0.68 0.48 -11.46
N PHE A 142 0.37 0.56 -10.15
CA PHE A 142 -0.81 1.28 -9.69
C PHE A 142 -0.68 2.81 -9.89
N PHE A 143 0.47 3.38 -9.56
CA PHE A 143 0.69 4.82 -9.73
C PHE A 143 0.77 5.22 -11.21
N ASP A 144 1.45 4.43 -12.03
CA ASP A 144 1.51 4.64 -13.48
C ASP A 144 0.10 4.58 -14.09
N TRP A 145 -0.70 3.59 -13.68
CA TRP A 145 -2.11 3.48 -14.10
C TRP A 145 -2.95 4.68 -13.62
N TYR A 146 -2.80 5.12 -12.37
CA TYR A 146 -3.51 6.29 -11.86
C TYR A 146 -3.10 7.56 -12.63
N SER A 147 -1.81 7.74 -12.89
CA SER A 147 -1.30 8.88 -13.66
C SER A 147 -1.81 8.89 -15.10
N GLU A 148 -1.86 7.71 -15.74
CA GLU A 148 -2.46 7.54 -17.06
C GLU A 148 -3.96 7.82 -17.05
N LEU A 149 -4.67 7.34 -16.02
CA LEU A 149 -6.09 7.62 -15.82
C LEU A 149 -6.37 9.11 -15.75
N ILE A 150 -5.58 9.86 -14.97
CA ILE A 150 -5.68 11.32 -14.89
C ILE A 150 -5.37 11.95 -16.26
N ALA A 151 -4.28 11.56 -16.91
CA ALA A 151 -3.87 12.12 -18.21
C ALA A 151 -4.92 11.88 -19.31
N THR A 152 -5.56 10.70 -19.31
CA THR A 152 -6.58 10.32 -20.32
C THR A 152 -7.98 10.85 -19.97
N SER A 153 -8.23 11.27 -18.74
CA SER A 153 -9.53 11.85 -18.33
C SER A 153 -9.85 13.19 -18.98
N GLY A 154 -8.86 13.86 -19.58
CA GLY A 154 -8.99 15.22 -20.12
C GLY A 154 -9.11 16.30 -19.05
N ARG A 155 -9.02 15.95 -17.77
CA ARG A 155 -9.14 16.86 -16.64
C ARG A 155 -7.78 17.33 -16.15
N LYS A 156 -7.68 18.56 -15.68
CA LYS A 156 -6.46 19.13 -15.11
C LYS A 156 -6.64 19.34 -13.62
N PHE A 157 -5.69 18.88 -12.82
CA PHE A 157 -5.72 19.03 -11.37
C PHE A 157 -4.59 19.95 -10.89
N LYS A 158 -4.83 20.70 -9.83
CA LYS A 158 -3.80 21.54 -9.17
C LYS A 158 -2.62 20.69 -8.72
N ASN A 159 -2.91 19.56 -8.09
CA ASN A 159 -1.94 18.56 -7.67
C ASN A 159 -2.65 17.19 -7.56
N HIS A 160 -2.46 16.32 -8.55
CA HIS A 160 -3.12 15.01 -8.58
C HIS A 160 -2.57 14.04 -7.51
N GLU A 161 -1.32 14.21 -7.06
CA GLU A 161 -0.77 13.42 -5.94
C GLU A 161 -1.46 13.77 -4.63
N LEU A 162 -1.75 15.07 -4.39
CA LEU A 162 -2.52 15.51 -3.24
C LEU A 162 -3.95 14.94 -3.26
N VAL A 163 -4.57 14.85 -4.43
CA VAL A 163 -5.91 14.26 -4.59
C VAL A 163 -5.92 12.81 -4.12
N ILE A 164 -5.02 11.98 -4.63
CA ILE A 164 -4.97 10.55 -4.23
C ILE A 164 -4.60 10.41 -2.75
N TYR A 165 -3.70 11.25 -2.25
CA TYR A 165 -3.33 11.24 -0.85
C TYR A 165 -4.52 11.54 0.06
N MET A 166 -5.29 12.60 -0.22
CA MET A 166 -6.49 12.95 0.57
C MET A 166 -7.52 11.81 0.57
N ILE A 167 -7.73 11.15 -0.56
CA ILE A 167 -8.67 10.02 -0.66
C ILE A 167 -8.18 8.82 0.15
N VAL A 168 -6.90 8.47 0.04
CA VAL A 168 -6.31 7.34 0.78
C VAL A 168 -6.30 7.61 2.27
N ASP A 169 -5.95 8.82 2.70
CA ASP A 169 -5.91 9.18 4.12
C ASP A 169 -7.33 9.21 4.73
N LEU A 170 -8.32 9.71 3.98
CA LEU A 170 -9.71 9.64 4.38
C LEU A 170 -10.18 8.18 4.59
N ILE A 171 -9.91 7.30 3.64
CA ILE A 171 -10.24 5.87 3.75
C ILE A 171 -9.52 5.25 4.94
N ASN A 172 -8.21 5.44 5.05
CA ASN A 172 -7.40 4.88 6.13
C ASN A 172 -7.89 5.31 7.51
N SER A 173 -8.23 6.58 7.67
CA SER A 173 -8.67 7.16 8.94
C SER A 173 -10.09 6.71 9.33
N THR A 174 -11.03 6.67 8.38
CA THR A 174 -12.43 6.32 8.65
C THR A 174 -12.65 4.82 8.77
N CYS A 175 -12.01 4.01 7.92
CA CYS A 175 -12.18 2.56 7.93
C CYS A 175 -11.70 1.90 9.23
N TYR A 176 -10.71 2.47 9.92
CA TYR A 176 -10.19 1.89 11.16
C TYR A 176 -11.29 1.68 12.20
N ASN A 177 -12.02 2.74 12.57
CA ASN A 177 -13.08 2.65 13.57
C ASN A 177 -14.33 1.92 13.04
N VAL A 178 -14.71 2.20 11.81
CA VAL A 178 -15.91 1.61 11.20
C VAL A 178 -15.78 0.10 11.04
N ILE A 179 -14.64 -0.40 10.57
CA ILE A 179 -14.45 -1.85 10.34
C ILE A 179 -14.23 -2.60 11.66
N LEU A 180 -13.52 -2.01 12.63
CA LEU A 180 -13.18 -2.68 13.87
C LEU A 180 -14.26 -2.57 14.95
N HIS A 181 -14.98 -1.45 14.98
CA HIS A 181 -15.87 -1.10 16.08
C HIS A 181 -17.32 -0.79 15.65
N GLU A 182 -17.59 -0.69 14.34
CA GLU A 182 -18.87 -0.23 13.77
C GLU A 182 -19.28 1.17 14.26
N GLU A 183 -18.29 2.04 14.50
CA GLU A 183 -18.48 3.38 15.02
C GLU A 183 -17.88 4.45 14.08
N PRO A 184 -18.55 5.59 13.90
CA PRO A 184 -19.88 5.98 14.39
C PRO A 184 -21.03 5.36 13.58
N VAL A 185 -20.73 4.67 12.48
CA VAL A 185 -21.68 4.04 11.54
C VAL A 185 -21.17 2.69 11.09
N GLY A 186 -22.00 1.86 10.44
CA GLY A 186 -21.60 0.62 9.80
C GLY A 186 -20.85 0.84 8.45
N LEU A 187 -20.14 -0.19 8.00
CA LEU A 187 -19.37 -0.13 6.76
C LEU A 187 -20.20 0.21 5.51
N PRO A 188 -21.44 -0.31 5.32
CA PRO A 188 -22.26 0.08 4.18
C PRO A 188 -22.52 1.60 4.11
N GLU A 189 -22.86 2.21 5.24
CA GLU A 189 -23.12 3.64 5.33
C GLU A 189 -21.86 4.46 5.07
N LEU A 190 -20.70 4.05 5.63
CA LEU A 190 -19.43 4.69 5.30
C LEU A 190 -19.14 4.67 3.79
N LYS A 191 -19.36 3.54 3.12
CA LYS A 191 -19.16 3.44 1.68
C LYS A 191 -20.04 4.40 0.90
N GLU A 192 -21.33 4.51 1.28
CA GLU A 192 -22.27 5.47 0.66
C GLU A 192 -21.77 6.91 0.80
N GLU A 193 -21.28 7.30 1.98
CA GLU A 193 -20.71 8.64 2.20
C GLU A 193 -19.42 8.87 1.41
N LEU A 194 -18.53 7.88 1.34
CA LEU A 194 -17.30 7.97 0.54
C LEU A 194 -17.61 8.10 -0.96
N HIS A 195 -18.65 7.42 -1.45
CA HIS A 195 -19.11 7.54 -2.85
C HIS A 195 -19.58 8.97 -3.18
N GLN A 196 -20.09 9.73 -2.19
CA GLN A 196 -20.47 11.12 -2.36
C GLN A 196 -19.27 12.07 -2.22
N LEU A 197 -18.35 11.80 -1.29
CA LEU A 197 -17.22 12.67 -0.99
C LEU A 197 -16.09 12.60 -2.01
N ILE A 198 -15.79 11.42 -2.55
CA ILE A 198 -14.72 11.24 -3.56
C ILE A 198 -14.93 12.16 -4.78
N PRO A 199 -16.13 12.23 -5.40
CA PRO A 199 -16.40 13.18 -6.47
C PRO A 199 -16.23 14.65 -6.07
N VAL A 200 -16.53 15.00 -4.82
CA VAL A 200 -16.36 16.38 -4.31
C VAL A 200 -14.86 16.70 -4.22
N ILE A 201 -14.04 15.79 -3.68
CA ILE A 201 -12.58 15.98 -3.61
C ILE A 201 -12.01 16.19 -5.02
N LEU A 202 -12.38 15.34 -5.98
CA LEU A 202 -11.94 15.45 -7.36
C LEU A 202 -12.30 16.82 -7.96
N ARG A 203 -13.57 17.23 -7.85
CA ARG A 203 -14.05 18.53 -8.39
C ARG A 203 -13.39 19.75 -7.76
N THR A 204 -13.15 19.74 -6.46
CA THR A 204 -12.54 20.90 -5.75
C THR A 204 -11.07 21.10 -6.09
N GLN A 205 -10.39 20.05 -6.53
CA GLN A 205 -8.97 20.10 -6.92
C GLN A 205 -8.77 20.28 -8.43
N GLU A 206 -9.84 20.21 -9.22
CA GLU A 206 -9.82 20.44 -10.65
C GLU A 206 -9.56 21.92 -10.98
N ILE A 207 -8.76 22.17 -12.03
CA ILE A 207 -8.55 23.50 -12.58
C ILE A 207 -9.65 23.73 -13.62
N VAL A 208 -10.63 24.56 -13.27
CA VAL A 208 -11.64 25.03 -14.22
C VAL A 208 -11.04 26.23 -14.96
N GLU A 209 -10.70 26.05 -16.23
CA GLU A 209 -10.34 27.21 -17.08
C GLU A 209 -11.60 28.09 -17.22
N LYS A 210 -11.55 29.32 -16.70
CA LYS A 210 -12.62 30.29 -16.93
C LYS A 210 -12.60 30.64 -18.41
N SER A 211 -13.65 30.25 -19.13
CA SER A 211 -13.93 30.69 -20.51
C SER A 211 -14.09 32.19 -20.58
#